data_4451b184e672acb22090e2b80de5e6be
#
_entry.id   4451b184e672acb22090e2b80de5e6be
#
_cell.length_a   1.000
_cell.length_b   1.000
_cell.length_c   1.000
_cell.angle_alpha   90.00
_cell.angle_beta   90.00
_cell.angle_gamma   90.00
#
_symmetry.space_group_name_H-M   'P 1'
#
loop_
_entity.id
_entity.type
_entity.pdbx_description
1 polymer ?
#
loop_
_entity_poly.entity_id
_entity_poly.type
_entity_poly.pdbx_seq_one_letter_code
_entity_poly.pdbx_strand_id
1 'polypeptide(L)'
;KACKLITDRPVLAGVIGPFSLAGRLLDVSEALIYCYDEPDMVHIVLQKVTEFLINYCNEYKKVGANGIVMAEPLAGLLSPDLAQEFSADYVKQIVDAVQDDNFLVVYHNCGNTAVKTIDTIVTNGCLMYHFGNAINMAEMMSHVPENLIAMGNVDPAGEFRNGTAESVYNRTKEVMDECCKYKNFVISSGCDIPPMSKWDNNPTICDYRAGLWECAARNNPQASMPGAKGLSPH
;
A
#
# COMPACT_ATOMS: atom_id res chain seq x y z
N LYS A 1 1.76 6.62 -21.08
CA LYS A 1 0.75 7.65 -21.44
C LYS A 1 0.29 8.40 -20.19
N ALA A 2 -0.07 7.73 -19.07
CA ALA A 2 -0.50 8.36 -17.84
C ALA A 2 0.54 9.37 -17.30
N CYS A 3 1.81 8.99 -17.19
CA CYS A 3 2.90 9.85 -16.72
C CYS A 3 3.09 11.14 -17.55
N LYS A 4 2.62 11.15 -18.82
CA LYS A 4 2.65 12.36 -19.65
C LYS A 4 1.42 13.25 -19.51
N LEU A 5 0.33 12.72 -19.00
CA LEU A 5 -0.95 13.44 -18.85
C LEU A 5 -1.16 13.97 -17.44
N ILE A 6 -0.64 13.24 -16.44
CA ILE A 6 -0.77 13.59 -15.02
C ILE A 6 0.55 14.22 -14.59
N THR A 7 0.55 15.53 -14.37
CA THR A 7 1.75 16.32 -14.04
C THR A 7 1.66 16.99 -12.68
N ASP A 8 0.52 16.94 -12.02
CA ASP A 8 0.22 17.59 -10.75
C ASP A 8 0.31 16.67 -9.53
N ARG A 9 0.54 15.36 -9.77
CA ARG A 9 0.64 14.34 -8.72
C ARG A 9 1.48 13.16 -9.17
N PRO A 10 2.05 12.35 -8.22
CA PRO A 10 2.79 11.14 -8.56
C PRO A 10 1.94 10.11 -9.31
N VAL A 11 2.55 9.42 -10.26
CA VAL A 11 1.97 8.27 -10.97
C VAL A 11 2.72 7.01 -10.55
N LEU A 12 2.03 6.11 -9.86
CA LEU A 12 2.57 4.82 -9.43
C LEU A 12 2.03 3.70 -10.32
N ALA A 13 2.87 2.70 -10.61
CA ALA A 13 2.48 1.52 -11.37
C ALA A 13 2.19 0.35 -10.43
N GLY A 14 1.28 -0.55 -10.81
CA GLY A 14 1.00 -1.78 -10.07
C GLY A 14 2.00 -2.89 -10.43
N VAL A 15 2.52 -3.58 -9.41
CA VAL A 15 3.41 -4.73 -9.55
C VAL A 15 3.03 -5.79 -8.53
N ILE A 16 3.12 -7.06 -8.90
CA ILE A 16 2.99 -8.16 -7.95
C ILE A 16 4.31 -8.34 -7.17
N GLY A 17 4.25 -8.74 -5.91
CA GLY A 17 5.44 -9.03 -5.11
C GLY A 17 6.05 -10.41 -5.41
N PRO A 18 7.29 -10.65 -4.97
CA PRO A 18 8.05 -11.85 -5.37
C PRO A 18 7.42 -13.16 -4.90
N PHE A 19 7.00 -13.28 -3.64
CA PHE A 19 6.37 -14.51 -3.16
C PHE A 19 4.99 -14.72 -3.76
N SER A 20 4.22 -13.64 -3.96
CA SER A 20 2.93 -13.72 -4.63
C SER A 20 3.06 -14.13 -6.11
N LEU A 21 4.12 -13.71 -6.79
CA LEU A 21 4.40 -14.16 -8.16
C LEU A 21 4.85 -15.63 -8.17
N ALA A 22 5.73 -16.03 -7.24
CA ALA A 22 6.14 -17.42 -7.09
C ALA A 22 4.93 -18.35 -6.82
N GLY A 23 4.02 -17.94 -5.93
CA GLY A 23 2.79 -18.68 -5.66
C GLY A 23 1.85 -18.80 -6.86
N ARG A 24 1.86 -17.82 -7.79
CA ARG A 24 1.12 -17.96 -9.06
C ARG A 24 1.77 -18.92 -10.03
N LEU A 25 3.09 -19.06 -10.00
CA LEU A 25 3.84 -19.98 -10.87
C LEU A 25 3.82 -21.43 -10.38
N LEU A 26 3.85 -21.62 -9.06
CA LEU A 26 3.94 -22.94 -8.42
C LEU A 26 2.56 -23.50 -7.99
N ASP A 27 1.49 -22.74 -8.07
CA ASP A 27 0.25 -22.83 -7.28
C ASP A 27 0.45 -22.38 -5.82
N VAL A 28 -0.57 -21.73 -5.27
CA VAL A 28 -0.50 -21.11 -3.92
C VAL A 28 -0.27 -22.16 -2.83
N SER A 29 -1.03 -23.26 -2.90
CA SER A 29 -0.95 -24.33 -1.91
C SER A 29 0.41 -25.03 -1.95
N GLU A 30 0.87 -25.32 -3.16
CA GLU A 30 2.16 -25.97 -3.39
C GLU A 30 3.32 -25.06 -2.95
N ALA A 31 3.27 -23.76 -3.25
CA ALA A 31 4.29 -22.82 -2.81
C ALA A 31 4.44 -22.78 -1.28
N LEU A 32 3.32 -22.82 -0.54
CA LEU A 32 3.33 -22.86 0.92
C LEU A 32 3.92 -24.17 1.47
N ILE A 33 3.62 -25.31 0.85
CA ILE A 33 4.16 -26.62 1.23
C ILE A 33 5.66 -26.66 0.92
N TYR A 34 6.08 -26.20 -0.26
CA TYR A 34 7.47 -26.24 -0.68
C TYR A 34 8.39 -25.33 0.14
N CYS A 35 7.86 -24.31 0.83
CA CYS A 35 8.66 -23.56 1.80
C CYS A 35 9.21 -24.45 2.93
N TYR A 36 8.57 -25.61 3.21
CA TYR A 36 9.02 -26.59 4.20
C TYR A 36 9.74 -27.79 3.55
N ASP A 37 9.17 -28.30 2.46
CA ASP A 37 9.61 -29.57 1.87
C ASP A 37 10.76 -29.40 0.85
N GLU A 38 10.76 -28.27 0.10
CA GLU A 38 11.72 -28.01 -0.98
C GLU A 38 12.17 -26.53 -0.98
N PRO A 39 12.70 -26.00 0.16
CA PRO A 39 13.03 -24.57 0.30
C PRO A 39 14.03 -24.08 -0.75
N ASP A 40 15.05 -24.88 -1.09
CA ASP A 40 16.04 -24.52 -2.11
C ASP A 40 15.40 -24.27 -3.49
N MET A 41 14.40 -25.08 -3.85
CA MET A 41 13.65 -24.89 -5.11
C MET A 41 12.86 -23.59 -5.07
N VAL A 42 12.21 -23.27 -3.94
CA VAL A 42 11.48 -22.00 -3.79
C VAL A 42 12.44 -20.81 -3.89
N HIS A 43 13.63 -20.87 -3.29
CA HIS A 43 14.66 -19.84 -3.41
C HIS A 43 15.11 -19.63 -4.87
N ILE A 44 15.28 -20.70 -5.65
CA ILE A 44 15.61 -20.59 -7.09
C ILE A 44 14.51 -19.86 -7.86
N VAL A 45 13.24 -20.18 -7.59
CA VAL A 45 12.11 -19.49 -8.22
C VAL A 45 12.06 -18.03 -7.79
N LEU A 46 12.19 -17.74 -6.49
CA LEU A 46 12.17 -16.38 -5.95
C LEU A 46 13.29 -15.52 -6.52
N GLN A 47 14.50 -16.07 -6.68
CA GLN A 47 15.60 -15.32 -7.29
C GLN A 47 15.26 -14.90 -8.73
N LYS A 48 14.73 -15.85 -9.54
CA LYS A 48 14.35 -15.56 -10.92
C LYS A 48 13.22 -14.53 -11.04
N VAL A 49 12.19 -14.64 -10.20
CA VAL A 49 11.08 -13.66 -10.21
C VAL A 49 11.54 -12.29 -9.70
N THR A 50 12.46 -12.24 -8.74
CA THR A 50 13.03 -10.99 -8.23
C THR A 50 13.83 -10.26 -9.31
N GLU A 51 14.69 -10.96 -10.06
CA GLU A 51 15.41 -10.39 -11.21
C GLU A 51 14.45 -9.86 -12.28
N PHE A 52 13.40 -10.62 -12.58
CA PHE A 52 12.36 -10.17 -13.51
C PHE A 52 11.66 -8.90 -13.00
N LEU A 53 11.28 -8.86 -11.72
CA LEU A 53 10.58 -7.73 -11.13
C LEU A 53 11.45 -6.46 -11.06
N ILE A 54 12.75 -6.60 -10.77
CA ILE A 54 13.71 -5.49 -10.83
C ILE A 54 13.75 -4.90 -12.23
N ASN A 55 13.88 -5.75 -13.26
CA ASN A 55 13.88 -5.29 -14.64
C ASN A 55 12.56 -4.62 -15.01
N TYR A 56 11.43 -5.18 -14.58
CA TYR A 56 10.11 -4.63 -14.85
C TYR A 56 9.91 -3.26 -14.19
N CYS A 57 10.35 -3.09 -12.93
CA CYS A 57 10.33 -1.81 -12.24
C CYS A 57 11.21 -0.75 -12.94
N ASN A 58 12.38 -1.16 -13.44
CA ASN A 58 13.25 -0.27 -14.20
C ASN A 58 12.62 0.20 -15.53
N GLU A 59 11.79 -0.63 -16.18
CA GLU A 59 11.01 -0.17 -17.34
C GLU A 59 9.96 0.89 -16.94
N TYR A 60 9.33 0.77 -15.75
CA TYR A 60 8.47 1.84 -15.25
C TYR A 60 9.23 3.14 -14.96
N LYS A 61 10.44 3.05 -14.39
CA LYS A 61 11.31 4.24 -14.21
C LYS A 61 11.59 4.93 -15.56
N LYS A 62 11.95 4.16 -16.59
CA LYS A 62 12.26 4.70 -17.94
C LYS A 62 11.09 5.44 -18.58
N VAL A 63 9.86 5.03 -18.32
CA VAL A 63 8.67 5.71 -18.84
C VAL A 63 8.18 6.86 -17.96
N GLY A 64 8.89 7.17 -16.88
CA GLY A 64 8.63 8.32 -16.01
C GLY A 64 7.60 8.08 -14.91
N ALA A 65 7.40 6.84 -14.48
CA ALA A 65 6.64 6.56 -13.26
C ALA A 65 7.42 7.04 -12.02
N ASN A 66 6.71 7.49 -10.99
CA ASN A 66 7.28 7.98 -9.74
C ASN A 66 7.43 6.86 -8.68
N GLY A 67 7.06 5.64 -9.03
CA GLY A 67 7.15 4.49 -8.15
C GLY A 67 6.21 3.37 -8.54
N ILE A 68 6.13 2.41 -7.65
CA ILE A 68 5.26 1.24 -7.78
C ILE A 68 4.46 1.00 -6.50
N VAL A 69 3.31 0.36 -6.64
CA VAL A 69 2.59 -0.33 -5.56
C VAL A 69 2.80 -1.83 -5.76
N MET A 70 3.58 -2.44 -4.88
CA MET A 70 3.92 -3.86 -4.92
C MET A 70 2.95 -4.65 -4.06
N ALA A 71 2.09 -5.45 -4.68
CA ALA A 71 1.10 -6.28 -4.00
C ALA A 71 1.68 -7.63 -3.60
N GLU A 72 1.80 -7.88 -2.28
CA GLU A 72 2.37 -9.09 -1.70
C GLU A 72 1.39 -9.80 -0.72
N PRO A 73 0.14 -10.08 -1.15
CA PRO A 73 -0.87 -10.63 -0.25
C PRO A 73 -0.54 -12.04 0.25
N LEU A 74 0.17 -12.86 -0.53
CA LEU A 74 0.48 -14.23 -0.13
C LEU A 74 1.49 -14.30 1.02
N ALA A 75 2.33 -13.29 1.22
CA ALA A 75 3.19 -13.21 2.39
C ALA A 75 2.40 -13.19 3.71
N GLY A 76 1.16 -12.71 3.69
CA GLY A 76 0.25 -12.76 4.84
C GLY A 76 -0.21 -14.16 5.23
N LEU A 77 0.07 -15.19 4.45
CA LEU A 77 -0.23 -16.60 4.77
C LEU A 77 0.94 -17.31 5.43
N LEU A 78 2.12 -16.69 5.45
CA LEU A 78 3.34 -17.24 6.03
C LEU A 78 3.42 -16.92 7.54
N SER A 79 4.16 -17.76 8.27
CA SER A 79 4.63 -17.38 9.61
C SER A 79 5.62 -16.20 9.52
N PRO A 80 5.89 -15.46 10.61
CA PRO A 80 6.86 -14.37 10.57
C PRO A 80 8.23 -14.79 10.02
N ASP A 81 8.76 -15.94 10.44
CA ASP A 81 10.06 -16.45 9.99
C ASP A 81 10.06 -16.77 8.49
N LEU A 82 9.03 -17.49 8.01
CA LEU A 82 8.89 -17.78 6.58
C LEU A 82 8.61 -16.50 5.76
N ALA A 83 7.88 -15.54 6.31
CA ALA A 83 7.63 -14.27 5.65
C ALA A 83 8.93 -13.45 5.51
N GLN A 84 9.84 -13.53 6.50
CA GLN A 84 11.17 -12.94 6.39
C GLN A 84 11.97 -13.61 5.27
N GLU A 85 12.09 -14.94 5.32
CA GLU A 85 12.95 -15.73 4.44
C GLU A 85 12.46 -15.72 2.98
N PHE A 86 11.14 -15.95 2.75
CA PHE A 86 10.61 -16.17 1.40
C PHE A 86 9.91 -14.93 0.80
N SER A 87 9.75 -13.84 1.55
CA SER A 87 9.13 -12.61 1.03
C SER A 87 9.95 -11.37 1.34
N ALA A 88 10.15 -10.98 2.61
CA ALA A 88 10.73 -9.69 2.96
C ALA A 88 12.16 -9.51 2.42
N ASP A 89 13.00 -10.55 2.48
CA ASP A 89 14.37 -10.53 1.97
C ASP A 89 14.43 -10.33 0.45
N TYR A 90 13.45 -10.86 -0.30
CA TYR A 90 13.35 -10.68 -1.74
C TYR A 90 12.73 -9.34 -2.13
N VAL A 91 11.74 -8.87 -1.37
CA VAL A 91 11.23 -7.49 -1.52
C VAL A 91 12.36 -6.49 -1.28
N LYS A 92 13.18 -6.72 -0.25
CA LYS A 92 14.34 -5.86 0.05
C LYS A 92 15.32 -5.78 -1.11
N GLN A 93 15.63 -6.90 -1.78
CA GLN A 93 16.49 -6.89 -2.97
C GLN A 93 15.91 -5.99 -4.09
N ILE A 94 14.59 -6.02 -4.29
CA ILE A 94 13.94 -5.15 -5.27
C ILE A 94 14.03 -3.69 -4.82
N VAL A 95 13.72 -3.40 -3.56
CA VAL A 95 13.79 -2.04 -2.99
C VAL A 95 15.19 -1.46 -3.16
N ASP A 96 16.23 -2.21 -2.73
CA ASP A 96 17.63 -1.79 -2.83
C ASP A 96 18.07 -1.52 -4.28
N ALA A 97 17.47 -2.23 -5.26
CA ALA A 97 17.81 -2.07 -6.67
C ALA A 97 17.07 -0.92 -7.37
N VAL A 98 15.86 -0.54 -6.91
CA VAL A 98 15.01 0.37 -7.68
C VAL A 98 14.57 1.61 -6.95
N GLN A 99 14.49 1.61 -5.60
CA GLN A 99 14.03 2.77 -4.82
C GLN A 99 15.12 3.84 -4.75
N ASP A 100 14.75 5.08 -5.02
CA ASP A 100 15.61 6.26 -4.90
C ASP A 100 14.77 7.51 -4.63
N ASP A 101 15.40 8.69 -4.63
CA ASP A 101 14.74 9.98 -4.34
C ASP A 101 13.58 10.32 -5.31
N ASN A 102 13.50 9.66 -6.46
CA ASN A 102 12.51 9.91 -7.51
C ASN A 102 11.61 8.71 -7.79
N PHE A 103 11.86 7.56 -7.17
CA PHE A 103 11.12 6.34 -7.40
C PHE A 103 10.83 5.58 -6.09
N LEU A 104 9.58 5.59 -5.68
CA LEU A 104 9.12 5.01 -4.42
C LEU A 104 8.58 3.58 -4.62
N VAL A 105 8.90 2.69 -3.68
CA VAL A 105 8.24 1.38 -3.55
C VAL A 105 7.23 1.44 -2.41
N VAL A 106 5.95 1.26 -2.73
CA VAL A 106 4.86 1.09 -1.76
C VAL A 106 4.60 -0.40 -1.61
N TYR A 107 4.80 -0.94 -0.43
CA TYR A 107 4.46 -2.34 -0.14
C TYR A 107 2.98 -2.46 0.21
N HIS A 108 2.23 -3.31 -0.48
CA HIS A 108 0.81 -3.54 -0.21
C HIS A 108 0.56 -4.97 0.29
N ASN A 109 -0.08 -5.07 1.46
CA ASN A 109 -0.58 -6.34 2.00
C ASN A 109 -2.02 -6.15 2.50
N CYS A 110 -2.97 -6.86 1.90
CA CYS A 110 -4.38 -6.84 2.29
C CYS A 110 -4.80 -8.03 3.17
N GLY A 111 -3.84 -8.83 3.64
CA GLY A 111 -4.09 -9.98 4.52
C GLY A 111 -4.53 -9.56 5.93
N ASN A 112 -5.35 -10.40 6.56
CA ASN A 112 -5.84 -10.18 7.92
C ASN A 112 -4.79 -10.45 9.01
N THR A 113 -3.64 -10.99 8.65
CA THR A 113 -2.52 -11.27 9.53
C THR A 113 -1.44 -10.20 9.51
N ALA A 114 -1.58 -9.17 8.69
CA ALA A 114 -0.57 -8.13 8.48
C ALA A 114 -0.09 -7.46 9.78
N VAL A 115 -0.97 -7.28 10.78
CA VAL A 115 -0.58 -6.74 12.10
C VAL A 115 0.38 -7.68 12.82
N LYS A 116 0.21 -8.99 12.69
CA LYS A 116 1.08 -10.00 13.36
C LYS A 116 2.45 -10.12 12.71
N THR A 117 2.58 -9.73 11.46
CA THR A 117 3.81 -9.83 10.67
C THR A 117 4.46 -8.48 10.40
N ILE A 118 3.96 -7.40 11.01
CA ILE A 118 4.43 -6.04 10.73
C ILE A 118 5.91 -5.86 11.02
N ASP A 119 6.43 -6.42 12.09
CA ASP A 119 7.84 -6.34 12.45
C ASP A 119 8.75 -6.94 11.37
N THR A 120 8.29 -8.03 10.72
CA THR A 120 8.95 -8.61 9.56
C THR A 120 8.74 -7.76 8.30
N ILE A 121 7.52 -7.28 8.05
CA ILE A 121 7.19 -6.49 6.86
C ILE A 121 8.07 -5.23 6.79
N VAL A 122 8.27 -4.51 7.87
CA VAL A 122 9.04 -3.26 7.87
C VAL A 122 10.54 -3.45 7.63
N THR A 123 11.07 -4.68 7.69
CA THR A 123 12.48 -4.97 7.39
C THR A 123 12.79 -4.93 5.89
N ASN A 124 11.77 -4.96 5.03
CA ASN A 124 11.93 -5.00 3.58
C ASN A 124 12.46 -3.70 2.94
N GLY A 125 12.61 -2.63 3.73
CA GLY A 125 13.21 -1.37 3.30
C GLY A 125 12.30 -0.42 2.53
N CYS A 126 11.02 -0.75 2.34
CA CYS A 126 10.05 0.19 1.77
C CYS A 126 9.86 1.39 2.70
N LEU A 127 9.60 2.56 2.13
CA LEU A 127 9.31 3.79 2.88
C LEU A 127 7.80 3.99 3.10
N MET A 128 6.97 3.28 2.36
CA MET A 128 5.52 3.38 2.43
C MET A 128 4.87 2.00 2.38
N TYR A 129 3.86 1.84 3.23
CA TYR A 129 3.10 0.59 3.41
C TYR A 129 1.62 0.84 3.24
N HIS A 130 0.96 0.01 2.45
CA HIS A 130 -0.47 0.07 2.19
C HIS A 130 -1.16 -1.18 2.72
N PHE A 131 -2.14 -0.99 3.62
CA PHE A 131 -2.81 -2.09 4.30
C PHE A 131 -4.28 -2.20 3.91
N GLY A 132 -4.77 -3.46 3.83
CA GLY A 132 -6.14 -3.77 3.51
C GLY A 132 -7.13 -3.49 4.64
N ASN A 133 -8.42 -3.47 4.30
CA ASN A 133 -9.52 -3.23 5.23
C ASN A 133 -9.82 -4.43 6.17
N ALA A 134 -9.10 -5.54 6.04
CA ALA A 134 -9.24 -6.70 6.92
C ALA A 134 -8.63 -6.50 8.33
N ILE A 135 -7.84 -5.43 8.53
CA ILE A 135 -7.20 -5.11 9.81
C ILE A 135 -7.71 -3.79 10.38
N ASN A 136 -7.55 -3.60 11.70
CA ASN A 136 -7.76 -2.29 12.31
C ASN A 136 -6.55 -1.39 12.05
N MET A 137 -6.78 -0.23 11.41
CA MET A 137 -5.70 0.67 11.02
C MET A 137 -5.06 1.38 12.20
N ALA A 138 -5.82 1.69 13.24
CA ALA A 138 -5.27 2.33 14.44
C ALA A 138 -4.36 1.37 15.23
N GLU A 139 -4.69 0.07 15.25
CA GLU A 139 -3.83 -0.98 15.79
C GLU A 139 -2.54 -1.08 14.96
N MET A 140 -2.65 -1.15 13.63
CA MET A 140 -1.49 -1.18 12.73
C MET A 140 -0.57 0.02 12.96
N MET A 141 -1.11 1.21 13.08
CA MET A 141 -0.33 2.43 13.30
C MET A 141 0.46 2.43 14.61
N SER A 142 0.06 1.65 15.61
CA SER A 142 0.82 1.51 16.86
C SER A 142 2.09 0.68 16.71
N HIS A 143 2.21 -0.06 15.61
CA HIS A 143 3.37 -0.92 15.30
C HIS A 143 4.26 -0.33 14.19
N VAL A 144 3.75 0.58 13.37
CA VAL A 144 4.52 1.18 12.28
C VAL A 144 5.44 2.27 12.82
N PRO A 145 6.76 2.22 12.57
CA PRO A 145 7.70 3.27 12.95
C PRO A 145 7.33 4.66 12.39
N GLU A 146 7.55 5.72 13.16
CA GLU A 146 7.16 7.09 12.77
C GLU A 146 7.84 7.63 11.50
N ASN A 147 8.98 7.07 11.13
CA ASN A 147 9.73 7.42 9.91
C ASN A 147 9.22 6.68 8.65
N LEU A 148 8.26 5.76 8.81
CA LEU A 148 7.65 5.02 7.70
C LEU A 148 6.20 5.48 7.51
N ILE A 149 5.76 5.60 6.26
CA ILE A 149 4.39 6.00 5.95
C ILE A 149 3.51 4.76 5.89
N ALA A 150 2.38 4.78 6.59
CA ALA A 150 1.34 3.78 6.44
C ALA A 150 0.05 4.37 5.89
N MET A 151 -0.59 3.66 4.97
CA MET A 151 -1.80 4.11 4.29
C MET A 151 -2.87 3.00 4.26
N GLY A 152 -4.11 3.40 4.19
CA GLY A 152 -5.30 2.53 4.19
C GLY A 152 -6.47 3.22 4.89
N ASN A 153 -7.57 2.57 5.16
CA ASN A 153 -7.97 1.24 4.67
C ASN A 153 -9.50 1.15 4.52
N VAL A 154 -10.09 2.12 3.80
CA VAL A 154 -11.53 2.09 3.53
C VAL A 154 -11.85 0.93 2.59
N ASP A 155 -12.90 0.14 2.93
CA ASP A 155 -13.27 -1.07 2.20
C ASP A 155 -13.61 -0.76 0.72
N PRO A 156 -12.82 -1.29 -0.24
CA PRO A 156 -13.05 -1.01 -1.66
C PRO A 156 -14.32 -1.68 -2.20
N ALA A 157 -14.69 -2.84 -1.69
CA ALA A 157 -15.86 -3.58 -2.15
C ALA A 157 -17.13 -3.14 -1.42
N GLY A 158 -17.09 -3.06 -0.09
CA GLY A 158 -18.23 -2.69 0.73
C GLY A 158 -18.65 -1.23 0.51
N GLU A 159 -17.67 -0.33 0.54
CA GLU A 159 -17.96 1.11 0.50
C GLU A 159 -17.93 1.66 -0.94
N PHE A 160 -16.80 1.51 -1.67
CA PHE A 160 -16.69 2.13 -2.99
C PHE A 160 -17.57 1.48 -4.05
N ARG A 161 -17.69 0.16 -4.06
CA ARG A 161 -18.45 -0.58 -5.06
C ARG A 161 -19.94 -0.66 -4.72
N ASN A 162 -20.26 -1.04 -3.48
CA ASN A 162 -21.61 -1.37 -3.06
C ASN A 162 -22.27 -0.29 -2.20
N GLY A 163 -21.48 0.62 -1.62
CA GLY A 163 -21.96 1.69 -0.76
C GLY A 163 -22.44 2.94 -1.53
N THR A 164 -22.54 4.02 -0.78
CA THR A 164 -22.93 5.36 -1.26
C THR A 164 -21.83 6.37 -0.92
N ALA A 165 -21.86 7.55 -1.52
CA ALA A 165 -20.93 8.63 -1.17
C ALA A 165 -20.98 8.95 0.34
N GLU A 166 -22.18 8.90 0.95
CA GLU A 166 -22.36 9.12 2.38
C GLU A 166 -21.71 8.00 3.21
N SER A 167 -21.87 6.72 2.83
CA SER A 167 -21.24 5.62 3.57
C SER A 167 -19.72 5.66 3.46
N VAL A 168 -19.16 5.97 2.28
CA VAL A 168 -17.72 6.19 2.08
C VAL A 168 -17.21 7.34 2.96
N TYR A 169 -17.95 8.46 3.00
CA TYR A 169 -17.61 9.61 3.85
C TYR A 169 -17.57 9.21 5.34
N ASN A 170 -18.62 8.55 5.83
CA ASN A 170 -18.72 8.13 7.23
C ASN A 170 -17.60 7.15 7.60
N ARG A 171 -17.32 6.17 6.75
CA ARG A 171 -16.24 5.21 6.99
C ARG A 171 -14.86 5.88 6.93
N THR A 172 -14.64 6.80 5.99
CA THR A 172 -13.42 7.59 5.90
C THR A 172 -13.22 8.41 7.19
N LYS A 173 -14.30 9.04 7.66
CA LYS A 173 -14.28 9.82 8.91
C LYS A 173 -13.91 8.95 10.12
N GLU A 174 -14.48 7.76 10.27
CA GLU A 174 -14.16 6.82 11.35
C GLU A 174 -12.66 6.48 11.37
N VAL A 175 -12.10 6.08 10.22
CA VAL A 175 -10.68 5.75 10.11
C VAL A 175 -9.80 6.97 10.43
N MET A 176 -10.20 8.15 9.97
CA MET A 176 -9.48 9.38 10.25
C MET A 176 -9.56 9.78 11.72
N ASP A 177 -10.72 9.67 12.37
CA ASP A 177 -10.87 10.02 13.80
C ASP A 177 -9.96 9.15 14.68
N GLU A 178 -9.71 7.90 14.28
CA GLU A 178 -8.80 6.99 14.99
C GLU A 178 -7.32 7.24 14.67
N CYS A 179 -7.00 7.56 13.41
CA CYS A 179 -5.63 7.54 12.89
C CYS A 179 -4.99 8.92 12.68
N CYS A 180 -5.75 10.01 12.66
CA CYS A 180 -5.24 11.36 12.36
C CYS A 180 -4.21 11.90 13.36
N LYS A 181 -4.10 11.31 14.54
CA LYS A 181 -3.05 11.61 15.53
C LYS A 181 -1.66 11.20 15.07
N TYR A 182 -1.55 10.25 14.14
CA TYR A 182 -0.29 9.78 13.58
C TYR A 182 0.12 10.62 12.38
N LYS A 183 1.28 11.26 12.43
CA LYS A 183 1.77 12.17 11.38
C LYS A 183 2.17 11.45 10.10
N ASN A 184 2.43 10.16 10.20
CA ASN A 184 2.84 9.28 9.11
C ASN A 184 1.68 8.43 8.55
N PHE A 185 0.44 8.76 8.90
CA PHE A 185 -0.75 8.11 8.35
C PHE A 185 -1.28 8.83 7.11
N VAL A 186 -1.68 8.05 6.10
CA VAL A 186 -2.35 8.52 4.88
C VAL A 186 -3.62 7.73 4.64
N ILE A 187 -4.77 8.42 4.55
CA ILE A 187 -6.04 7.75 4.22
C ILE A 187 -6.04 7.25 2.77
N SER A 188 -6.50 6.03 2.56
CA SER A 188 -6.64 5.38 1.25
C SER A 188 -7.76 4.36 1.26
N SER A 189 -8.15 3.85 0.08
CA SER A 189 -8.87 2.58 -0.01
C SER A 189 -8.02 1.44 0.55
N GLY A 190 -8.62 0.36 1.01
CA GLY A 190 -7.87 -0.80 1.55
C GLY A 190 -7.24 -1.71 0.49
N CYS A 191 -7.61 -1.55 -0.77
CA CYS A 191 -7.10 -2.29 -1.92
C CYS A 191 -7.52 -1.58 -3.21
N ASP A 192 -7.28 -2.18 -4.37
CA ASP A 192 -7.80 -1.70 -5.66
C ASP A 192 -9.30 -1.50 -5.60
N ILE A 193 -9.74 -0.34 -6.08
CA ILE A 193 -11.18 -0.05 -6.18
C ILE A 193 -11.75 -0.87 -7.34
N PRO A 194 -12.78 -1.71 -7.11
CA PRO A 194 -13.31 -2.58 -8.14
C PRO A 194 -13.80 -1.81 -9.37
N PRO A 195 -13.62 -2.35 -10.57
CA PRO A 195 -14.25 -1.81 -11.77
C PRO A 195 -15.76 -1.63 -11.57
N MET A 196 -16.35 -0.64 -12.22
CA MET A 196 -17.78 -0.31 -12.10
C MET A 196 -18.19 0.26 -10.71
N SER A 197 -17.25 0.66 -9.87
CA SER A 197 -17.57 1.49 -8.70
C SER A 197 -18.10 2.85 -9.16
N LYS A 198 -19.06 3.40 -8.42
CA LYS A 198 -19.67 4.69 -8.76
C LYS A 198 -18.63 5.80 -8.66
N TRP A 199 -18.58 6.66 -9.66
CA TRP A 199 -17.63 7.80 -9.66
C TRP A 199 -17.86 8.74 -8.48
N ASP A 200 -19.10 8.95 -8.06
CA ASP A 200 -19.47 9.81 -6.93
C ASP A 200 -18.89 9.32 -5.59
N ASN A 201 -18.54 8.04 -5.49
CA ASN A 201 -17.93 7.46 -4.29
C ASN A 201 -16.42 7.74 -4.20
N ASN A 202 -15.72 7.99 -5.33
CA ASN A 202 -14.28 8.19 -5.38
C ASN A 202 -13.80 9.57 -4.88
N PRO A 203 -14.43 10.69 -5.24
CA PRO A 203 -14.04 12.02 -4.74
C PRO A 203 -14.19 12.15 -3.23
N THR A 204 -15.08 11.40 -2.62
CA THR A 204 -15.47 11.54 -1.21
C THR A 204 -14.28 11.36 -0.24
N ILE A 205 -13.30 10.50 -0.56
CA ILE A 205 -12.03 10.45 0.20
C ILE A 205 -11.24 11.76 0.01
N CYS A 206 -11.28 12.36 -1.18
CA CYS A 206 -10.54 13.59 -1.49
C CYS A 206 -11.21 14.81 -0.83
N ASP A 207 -12.54 14.84 -0.77
CA ASP A 207 -13.30 15.93 -0.14
C ASP A 207 -13.08 15.95 1.37
N TYR A 208 -12.78 14.79 1.98
CA TYR A 208 -12.39 14.72 3.38
C TYR A 208 -11.04 15.40 3.67
N ARG A 209 -10.25 15.77 2.65
CA ARG A 209 -9.04 16.59 2.84
C ARG A 209 -9.33 17.92 3.54
N ALA A 210 -10.53 18.49 3.39
CA ALA A 210 -10.96 19.64 4.17
C ALA A 210 -11.03 19.31 5.68
N GLY A 211 -11.48 18.10 6.04
CA GLY A 211 -11.50 17.60 7.42
C GLY A 211 -10.11 17.22 7.97
N LEU A 212 -9.14 16.87 7.11
CA LEU A 212 -7.74 16.63 7.53
C LEU A 212 -7.14 17.87 8.21
N TRP A 213 -7.50 19.07 7.77
CA TRP A 213 -7.06 20.32 8.39
C TRP A 213 -7.64 20.51 9.79
N GLU A 214 -8.88 20.11 10.02
CA GLU A 214 -9.49 20.20 11.36
C GLU A 214 -8.77 19.26 12.34
N CYS A 215 -8.30 18.10 11.91
CA CYS A 215 -7.55 17.19 12.72
C CYS A 215 -6.12 17.67 12.98
N ALA A 216 -5.44 18.16 11.94
CA ALA A 216 -4.12 18.79 12.07
C ALA A 216 -4.17 20.05 12.93
N ALA A 217 -5.21 20.87 12.80
CA ALA A 217 -5.43 22.08 13.59
C ALA A 217 -5.76 21.77 15.06
N ARG A 218 -6.50 20.67 15.35
CA ARG A 218 -6.72 20.20 16.73
C ARG A 218 -5.43 19.76 17.41
N ASN A 219 -4.51 19.14 16.67
CA ASN A 219 -3.25 18.65 17.19
C ASN A 219 -2.09 19.64 17.10
N ASN A 220 -2.24 20.74 16.34
CA ASN A 220 -1.28 21.83 16.22
C ASN A 220 -1.99 23.16 15.99
N PRO A 221 -2.35 23.91 17.07
CA PRO A 221 -3.06 25.21 16.96
C PRO A 221 -2.33 26.28 16.15
N GLN A 222 -1.05 26.09 15.80
CA GLN A 222 -0.25 27.00 15.00
C GLN A 222 -0.15 26.62 13.51
N ALA A 223 -0.81 25.53 13.09
CA ALA A 223 -0.84 25.15 11.68
C ALA A 223 -1.73 26.14 10.90
N SER A 224 -1.13 27.04 10.14
CA SER A 224 -1.83 27.90 9.19
C SER A 224 -2.10 27.16 7.88
N MET A 225 -3.31 27.27 7.33
CA MET A 225 -3.63 26.76 5.99
C MET A 225 -2.67 27.34 4.93
N PRO A 226 -1.97 26.52 4.13
CA PRO A 226 -1.36 27.01 2.90
C PRO A 226 -2.49 27.30 1.91
N GLY A 227 -2.76 28.61 1.72
CA GLY A 227 -3.44 29.18 0.56
C GLY A 227 -4.70 28.47 0.05
N ALA A 228 -5.82 28.57 0.76
CA ALA A 228 -7.14 28.39 0.16
C ALA A 228 -7.43 29.61 -0.76
N LYS A 229 -6.79 29.64 -1.94
CA LYS A 229 -7.18 30.52 -3.03
C LYS A 229 -7.62 29.66 -4.21
N GLY A 230 -8.95 29.63 -4.41
CA GLY A 230 -9.56 29.34 -5.70
C GLY A 230 -9.87 27.90 -6.03
N LEU A 231 -10.84 27.29 -5.39
CA LEU A 231 -11.69 26.27 -6.03
C LEU A 231 -13.13 26.77 -5.91
N SER A 232 -13.55 27.49 -6.94
CA SER A 232 -14.95 27.80 -7.22
C SER A 232 -15.62 26.53 -7.72
N PRO A 233 -16.85 26.18 -7.30
CA PRO A 233 -17.55 25.00 -7.84
C PRO A 233 -18.04 25.35 -9.26
N HIS A 234 -17.60 24.56 -10.22
CA HIS A 234 -18.25 24.39 -11.52
C HIS A 234 -18.41 22.91 -11.82
#